data_1e3237874dad614ba6dcb97816ba4bb4
#
_entry.id   1e3237874dad614ba6dcb97816ba4bb4
#
_cell.length_a   1.000
_cell.length_b   1.000
_cell.length_c   1.000
_cell.angle_alpha   90.00
_cell.angle_beta   90.00
_cell.angle_gamma   90.00
#
_symmetry.space_group_name_H-M   'P 1'
#
loop_
_entity.id
_entity.type
_entity.pdbx_description
1 polymer ?
#
loop_
_entity_poly.entity_id
_entity_poly.type
_entity_poly.pdbx_seq_one_letter_code
_entity_poly.pdbx_strand_id
1 'polypeptide(L)' 'MNETDYRSLILVYQQKASDLFSQTVALEAKVMVANQTIEALKKKIAEQEDELSKLKTRKKPTQKTDNLSAEEF' A
#
# COMPACT_ATOMS: atom_id res chain seq x y z
N MET A 1 28.03 -36.21 20.74
CA MET A 1 26.94 -35.63 21.48
C MET A 1 26.22 -36.65 22.33
N ASN A 2 25.94 -36.30 23.56
CA ASN A 2 25.17 -37.20 24.42
C ASN A 2 23.66 -36.84 24.32
N GLU A 3 22.91 -37.52 25.12
CA GLU A 3 21.44 -37.34 25.06
C GLU A 3 21.04 -35.95 25.47
N THR A 4 21.70 -35.36 26.44
CA THR A 4 21.42 -33.98 26.87
C THR A 4 21.69 -33.01 25.76
N ASP A 5 22.76 -33.23 25.01
CA ASP A 5 23.09 -32.35 23.87
C ASP A 5 22.04 -32.45 22.80
N TYR A 6 21.56 -33.65 22.51
CA TYR A 6 20.49 -33.81 21.51
C TYR A 6 19.22 -33.12 21.92
N ARG A 7 18.86 -33.21 23.20
CA ARG A 7 17.67 -32.53 23.69
C ARG A 7 17.79 -31.04 23.58
N SER A 8 18.96 -30.50 23.91
CA SER A 8 19.20 -29.08 23.78
C SER A 8 19.10 -28.64 22.33
N LEU A 9 19.64 -29.46 21.43
CA LEU A 9 19.59 -29.17 20.01
C LEU A 9 18.14 -29.12 19.53
N ILE A 10 17.32 -30.07 19.95
CA ILE A 10 15.91 -30.12 19.58
C ILE A 10 15.19 -28.88 20.08
N LEU A 11 15.45 -28.46 21.31
CA LEU A 11 14.82 -27.29 21.88
C LEU A 11 15.16 -26.05 21.09
N VAL A 12 16.45 -25.92 20.70
CA VAL A 12 16.86 -24.76 19.90
C VAL A 12 16.17 -24.77 18.56
N TYR A 13 16.08 -25.93 17.91
CA TYR A 13 15.37 -26.02 16.64
C TYR A 13 13.92 -25.62 16.77
N GLN A 14 13.27 -26.09 17.81
CA GLN A 14 11.86 -25.78 18.03
C GLN A 14 11.65 -24.30 18.26
N GLN A 15 12.54 -23.69 19.05
CA GLN A 15 12.42 -22.27 19.34
C GLN A 15 12.67 -21.44 18.09
N LYS A 16 13.69 -21.80 17.32
CA LYS A 16 13.97 -21.10 16.08
C LYS A 16 12.83 -21.22 15.09
N ALA A 17 12.26 -22.41 14.98
CA ALA A 17 11.15 -22.63 14.08
C ALA A 17 9.95 -21.78 14.49
N SER A 18 9.69 -21.71 15.79
CA SER A 18 8.57 -20.90 16.30
C SER A 18 8.79 -19.43 16.02
N ASP A 19 10.02 -18.95 16.25
CA ASP A 19 10.37 -17.54 15.99
C ASP A 19 10.21 -17.21 14.52
N LEU A 20 10.73 -18.08 13.66
CA LEU A 20 10.63 -17.85 12.22
C LEU A 20 9.19 -17.86 11.75
N PHE A 21 8.39 -18.76 12.28
CA PHE A 21 6.99 -18.82 11.94
C PHE A 21 6.29 -17.51 12.33
N SER A 22 6.56 -17.04 13.55
CA SER A 22 5.96 -15.78 14.01
C SER A 22 6.38 -14.61 13.14
N GLN A 23 7.65 -14.56 12.75
CA GLN A 23 8.13 -13.51 11.87
C GLN A 23 7.47 -13.58 10.51
N THR A 24 7.29 -14.78 9.99
CA THR A 24 6.64 -14.97 8.70
C THR A 24 5.21 -14.48 8.74
N VAL A 25 4.49 -14.82 9.80
CA VAL A 25 3.11 -14.37 9.96
C VAL A 25 3.05 -12.84 10.01
N ALA A 26 3.95 -12.24 10.78
CA ALA A 26 3.98 -10.79 10.91
C ALA A 26 4.27 -10.11 9.57
N LEU A 27 5.21 -10.69 8.81
CA LEU A 27 5.53 -10.13 7.49
C LEU A 27 4.38 -10.26 6.52
N GLU A 28 3.72 -11.40 6.54
CA GLU A 28 2.56 -11.59 5.66
C GLU A 28 1.46 -10.60 6.00
N ALA A 29 1.25 -10.35 7.29
CA ALA A 29 0.25 -9.37 7.70
C ALA A 29 0.62 -7.97 7.21
N LYS A 30 1.90 -7.63 7.29
CA LYS A 30 2.35 -6.33 6.81
C LYS A 30 2.16 -6.19 5.31
N VAL A 31 2.44 -7.25 4.56
CA VAL A 31 2.22 -7.25 3.11
C VAL A 31 0.74 -7.06 2.81
N MET A 32 -0.11 -7.74 3.54
CA MET A 32 -1.55 -7.62 3.34
C MET A 32 -2.01 -6.18 3.57
N VAL A 33 -1.55 -5.56 4.66
CA VAL A 33 -1.91 -4.17 4.95
C VAL A 33 -1.38 -3.25 3.86
N ALA A 34 -0.16 -3.47 3.40
CA ALA A 34 0.42 -2.66 2.35
C ALA A 34 -0.41 -2.76 1.07
N ASN A 35 -0.83 -3.97 0.72
CA ASN A 35 -1.65 -4.16 -0.48
C ASN A 35 -3.00 -3.47 -0.35
N GLN A 36 -3.61 -3.53 0.83
CA GLN A 36 -4.88 -2.84 1.07
C GLN A 36 -4.70 -1.33 0.92
N THR A 37 -3.59 -0.82 1.42
CA THR A 37 -3.28 0.60 1.29
C THR A 37 -3.09 0.99 -0.16
N ILE A 38 -2.38 0.17 -0.92
CA ILE A 38 -2.17 0.42 -2.34
C ILE A 38 -3.50 0.46 -3.08
N GLU A 39 -4.39 -0.47 -2.80
CA GLU A 39 -5.70 -0.49 -3.45
C GLU A 39 -6.50 0.75 -3.10
N ALA A 40 -6.47 1.16 -1.84
CA ALA A 40 -7.18 2.35 -1.42
C ALA A 40 -6.64 3.60 -2.11
N LEU A 41 -5.32 3.67 -2.24
CA LEU A 41 -4.69 4.80 -2.91
C LEU A 41 -5.01 4.83 -4.40
N LYS A 42 -5.02 3.68 -5.04
CA LYS A 42 -5.39 3.60 -6.45
C LYS A 42 -6.81 4.09 -6.68
N LYS A 43 -7.70 3.71 -5.80
CA LYS A 43 -9.08 4.16 -5.89
C LYS A 43 -9.17 5.67 -5.73
N LYS A 44 -8.43 6.20 -4.77
CA LYS A 44 -8.42 7.63 -4.53
C LYS A 44 -7.87 8.40 -5.72
N ILE A 45 -6.82 7.88 -6.32
CA ILE A 45 -6.23 8.50 -7.51
C ILE A 45 -7.24 8.53 -8.63
N ALA A 46 -7.94 7.42 -8.85
CA ALA A 46 -8.94 7.35 -9.91
C ALA A 46 -10.05 8.36 -9.67
N GLU A 47 -10.49 8.51 -8.42
CA GLU A 47 -11.53 9.48 -8.09
C GLU A 47 -11.06 10.90 -8.33
N GLN A 48 -9.82 11.19 -7.95
CA GLN A 48 -9.27 12.52 -8.15
C GLN A 48 -9.09 12.84 -9.62
N GLU A 49 -8.66 11.88 -10.40
CA GLU A 49 -8.51 12.08 -11.83
C GLU A 49 -9.85 12.34 -12.49
N ASP A 50 -10.87 11.64 -12.03
CA ASP A 50 -12.22 11.86 -12.55
C ASP A 50 -12.72 13.25 -12.23
N GLU A 51 -12.51 13.68 -10.99
CA GLU A 51 -12.91 15.03 -10.60
C GLU A 51 -12.16 16.09 -11.38
N LEU A 52 -10.87 15.88 -11.58
CA LEU A 52 -10.06 16.80 -12.34
C LEU A 52 -10.55 16.90 -13.77
N SER A 53 -10.87 15.77 -14.35
CA SER A 53 -11.39 15.73 -15.70
C SER A 53 -12.70 16.49 -15.82
N LYS A 54 -13.57 16.33 -14.84
CA LYS A 54 -14.84 17.04 -14.83
C LYS A 54 -14.65 18.54 -14.71
N LEU A 55 -13.70 18.94 -13.87
CA LEU A 55 -13.42 20.36 -13.71
C LEU A 55 -12.87 20.95 -14.99
N LYS A 56 -12.00 20.23 -15.67
CA LYS A 56 -11.45 20.70 -16.93
C LYS A 56 -12.54 20.86 -17.97
N THR A 57 -13.43 19.91 -18.03
CA THR A 57 -14.52 19.96 -18.98
C THR A 57 -15.42 21.16 -18.71
N ARG A 58 -15.70 21.42 -17.45
CA ARG A 58 -16.56 22.54 -17.10
C ARG A 58 -15.92 23.88 -17.41
N LYS A 59 -14.62 23.99 -17.17
CA LYS A 59 -13.94 25.26 -17.38
C LYS A 59 -13.72 25.63 -18.82
N LYS A 60 -13.59 24.62 -19.64
CA LYS A 60 -13.30 24.88 -21.03
C LYS A 60 -14.24 25.87 -21.71
N PRO A 61 -15.53 25.71 -21.61
CA PRO A 61 -16.44 26.65 -22.29
C PRO A 61 -16.33 28.06 -21.77
N THR A 62 -16.09 28.19 -20.47
CA THR A 62 -16.00 29.53 -19.89
C THR A 62 -14.70 30.22 -20.21
N GLN A 63 -13.67 29.48 -20.46
CA GLN A 63 -12.37 30.06 -20.76
C GLN A 63 -12.33 30.83 -22.05
N LYS A 64 -13.17 30.54 -22.91
CA LYS A 64 -13.19 31.25 -24.16
C LYS A 64 -13.33 32.76 -23.99
N THR A 65 -13.96 33.14 -22.99
CA THR A 65 -14.03 34.54 -22.69
C THR A 65 -12.75 35.05 -22.13
N ASP A 66 -12.19 34.74 -21.95
CA ASP A 66 -11.47 34.83 -21.35
C ASP A 66 -10.62 34.96 -21.49
N ASN A 67 -10.24 35.17 -21.82
CA ASN A 67 -9.68 35.07 -21.87
C ASN A 67 -9.27 35.39 -21.72
N LEU A 68 -9.29 35.84 -21.66
CA LEU A 68 -9.25 36.04 -21.37
C LEU A 68 -8.78 36.08 -20.70
N SER A 69 -8.86 36.27 -20.54
CA SER A 69 -8.74 36.10 -19.83
C SER A 69 -8.14 35.54 -19.28
N ALA A 70 -7.99 35.87 -19.52
CA ALA A 70 -7.82 35.11 -19.14
C ALA A 70 -7.20 34.38 -18.84
N GLU A 71 -6.99 34.69 -19.07
CA GLU A 71 -6.96 33.96 -19.01
C GLU A 71 -6.69 33.32 -18.51
N GLU A 72 -6.79 33.76 -18.36
CA GLU A 72 -7.09 33.12 -17.99
C GLU A 72 -6.94 32.47 -17.62
N PHE A 73 -6.68 33.00 -17.71
CA PHE A 73 -7.02 32.27 -17.48
C PHE A 73 -6.88 31.85 -17.16
#